data_753834675947178617a1e70972b9ec4a
#
_entry.id   753834675947178617a1e70972b9ec4a
#
_cell.length_a   1.000
_cell.length_b   1.000
_cell.length_c   1.000
_cell.angle_alpha   90.00
_cell.angle_beta   90.00
_cell.angle_gamma   90.00
#
_symmetry.space_group_name_H-M   'P 1'
#
loop_
_entity.id
_entity.type
_entity.pdbx_description
1 polymer ?
#
loop_
_entity_poly.entity_id
_entity_poly.type
_entity_poly.pdbx_seq_one_letter_code
_entity_poly.pdbx_strand_id
1 'polypeptide(L)'
;MRSSTQPHSLGRDADAAPEGRSGLTTFLTRGRVARWVTLAVALIIWFVPPPEALGVQAWRLFAIFAATILAVVIGAFPILTASVLGLASAILTGVLPTKVAYSSFANPTIVLIIVAFLLARSVVKCGLGQRLGFRAISLFGRSTLGLSYAIYVVDAVIAPAFPSNTARSGVLYPLVLSMAEAAGVSPEREDRKRLAAFLMFSGMASLTLSSALWLTAMAANPLGTEIARTYGLDIQFGSWLVAASVPTILCMVVMPYVHFKLVRPEVSAMPNAPAEARASLARLGGLTRDQKIVGATFVGLVVLWGAAASLGVDATAVAFLGLGILLATGVLTLGDIAKEGDVLATYIWFAALFVMSDQLNALGFMEFLGNRLAMRLGGLPPAAAAVTLLVVYVAIHYLFVSQTAHLLALFAVFLGVGVKLGVSAPLLAFQLLFATNYFASLAPQSSSANLLFVGSGYLAQGDLYKWGAIHTVACILIYLLIGTPWLLLVAR
;
A
#
# COMPACT_ATOMS: atom_id res chain seq x y z
N MET A 1 -5.13 -73.34 11.17
CA MET A 1 -5.97 -73.40 12.38
C MET A 1 -6.75 -72.08 12.47
N ARG A 2 -8.06 -72.21 12.58
CA ARG A 2 -9.09 -71.16 12.66
C ARG A 2 -9.09 -70.44 14.01
N SER A 3 -9.39 -69.15 14.02
CA SER A 3 -10.22 -68.46 15.05
C SER A 3 -10.36 -66.98 14.59
N SER A 4 -11.42 -66.57 14.07
CA SER A 4 -12.70 -65.96 14.46
C SER A 4 -12.62 -65.00 15.65
N THR A 5 -12.80 -63.68 15.37
CA THR A 5 -13.43 -62.75 16.31
C THR A 5 -14.25 -61.71 15.56
N GLN A 6 -15.47 -61.50 16.06
CA GLN A 6 -16.56 -60.70 15.54
C GLN A 6 -16.34 -59.17 15.68
N PRO A 7 -17.09 -58.33 14.94
CA PRO A 7 -17.03 -56.89 15.05
C PRO A 7 -17.96 -56.34 16.14
N HIS A 8 -17.44 -55.41 16.93
CA HIS A 8 -18.24 -54.63 17.87
C HIS A 8 -19.05 -53.55 17.12
N SER A 9 -20.33 -53.55 17.41
CA SER A 9 -21.32 -52.57 17.01
C SER A 9 -20.98 -51.17 17.55
N LEU A 10 -20.84 -50.21 16.66
CA LEU A 10 -20.80 -48.79 16.99
C LEU A 10 -22.21 -48.23 17.04
N GLY A 11 -22.56 -47.71 18.21
CA GLY A 11 -23.78 -46.95 18.45
C GLY A 11 -23.80 -45.68 17.55
N ARG A 12 -24.97 -45.47 17.00
CA ARG A 12 -25.35 -44.21 16.34
C ARG A 12 -25.52 -43.14 17.44
N ASP A 13 -24.67 -42.12 17.42
CA ASP A 13 -25.07 -40.81 17.92
C ASP A 13 -25.15 -39.87 16.70
N ALA A 14 -26.37 -39.74 16.21
CA ALA A 14 -26.79 -38.66 15.35
C ALA A 14 -27.10 -37.49 16.27
N ASP A 15 -26.39 -36.40 16.07
CA ASP A 15 -26.82 -35.01 16.20
C ASP A 15 -25.60 -34.10 16.45
N ALA A 16 -24.84 -33.87 15.37
CA ALA A 16 -23.98 -32.69 15.28
C ALA A 16 -24.45 -31.92 14.03
N ALA A 17 -25.31 -30.94 14.26
CA ALA A 17 -25.74 -30.00 13.20
C ALA A 17 -24.56 -29.20 12.69
N PRO A 18 -24.47 -28.91 11.38
CA PRO A 18 -23.33 -28.26 10.79
C PRO A 18 -23.37 -26.73 11.07
N GLU A 19 -22.53 -26.27 11.98
CA GLU A 19 -22.28 -24.83 12.21
C GLU A 19 -21.79 -24.07 10.96
N GLY A 20 -21.40 -24.76 9.88
CA GLY A 20 -20.95 -24.16 8.64
C GLY A 20 -22.02 -23.49 7.77
N ARG A 21 -23.31 -23.83 7.95
CA ARG A 21 -24.40 -23.27 7.12
C ARG A 21 -24.87 -21.89 7.54
N SER A 22 -24.77 -21.53 8.82
CA SER A 22 -25.19 -20.23 9.33
C SER A 22 -24.23 -19.10 8.91
N GLY A 23 -22.93 -19.37 8.87
CA GLY A 23 -21.92 -18.41 8.43
C GLY A 23 -22.01 -18.06 6.95
N LEU A 24 -22.23 -19.06 6.10
CA LEU A 24 -22.31 -18.87 4.64
C LEU A 24 -23.58 -18.11 4.23
N THR A 25 -24.72 -18.39 4.84
CA THR A 25 -25.99 -17.70 4.61
C THR A 25 -25.93 -16.25 5.10
N THR A 26 -25.29 -15.98 6.24
CA THR A 26 -25.07 -14.63 6.77
C THR A 26 -24.11 -13.83 5.88
N PHE A 27 -23.06 -14.44 5.36
CA PHE A 27 -22.11 -13.80 4.42
C PHE A 27 -22.78 -13.47 3.08
N LEU A 28 -23.58 -14.39 2.53
CA LEU A 28 -24.31 -14.20 1.28
C LEU A 28 -25.40 -13.11 1.41
N THR A 29 -26.08 -13.03 2.56
CA THR A 29 -27.07 -11.99 2.84
C THR A 29 -26.44 -10.63 3.05
N ARG A 30 -25.30 -10.52 3.76
CA ARG A 30 -24.52 -9.27 3.87
C ARG A 30 -24.07 -8.73 2.51
N GLY A 31 -23.53 -9.59 1.64
CA GLY A 31 -23.11 -9.18 0.31
C GLY A 31 -24.28 -8.70 -0.57
N ARG A 32 -25.46 -9.31 -0.46
CA ARG A 32 -26.68 -8.87 -1.16
C ARG A 32 -27.14 -7.50 -0.66
N VAL A 33 -27.22 -7.29 0.64
CA VAL A 33 -27.60 -6.00 1.23
C VAL A 33 -26.62 -4.90 0.81
N ALA A 34 -25.32 -5.15 0.86
CA ALA A 34 -24.30 -4.21 0.43
C ALA A 34 -24.48 -3.77 -1.05
N ARG A 35 -24.81 -4.70 -1.95
CA ARG A 35 -25.09 -4.40 -3.37
C ARG A 35 -26.32 -3.50 -3.53
N TRP A 36 -27.40 -3.81 -2.82
CA TRP A 36 -28.61 -2.97 -2.85
C TRP A 36 -28.37 -1.58 -2.26
N VAL A 37 -27.61 -1.48 -1.17
CA VAL A 37 -27.22 -0.19 -0.59
C VAL A 37 -26.40 0.62 -1.59
N THR A 38 -25.43 0.01 -2.26
CA THR A 38 -24.62 0.67 -3.30
C THR A 38 -25.49 1.21 -4.43
N LEU A 39 -26.41 0.37 -4.94
CA LEU A 39 -27.32 0.79 -6.01
C LEU A 39 -28.27 1.91 -5.55
N ALA A 40 -28.84 1.79 -4.36
CA ALA A 40 -29.71 2.81 -3.80
C ALA A 40 -28.99 4.16 -3.66
N VAL A 41 -27.77 4.17 -3.13
CA VAL A 41 -26.96 5.40 -3.02
C VAL A 41 -26.65 5.99 -4.40
N ALA A 42 -26.29 5.16 -5.38
CA ALA A 42 -26.06 5.62 -6.75
C ALA A 42 -27.30 6.30 -7.34
N LEU A 43 -28.47 5.66 -7.22
CA LEU A 43 -29.73 6.19 -7.77
C LEU A 43 -30.19 7.44 -7.00
N ILE A 44 -30.07 7.46 -5.68
CA ILE A 44 -30.41 8.65 -4.88
C ILE A 44 -29.59 9.86 -5.35
N ILE A 45 -28.26 9.73 -5.42
CA ILE A 45 -27.41 10.85 -5.87
C ILE A 45 -27.72 11.20 -7.34
N TRP A 46 -27.96 10.23 -8.19
CA TRP A 46 -28.21 10.44 -9.61
C TRP A 46 -29.49 11.27 -9.88
N PHE A 47 -30.57 11.02 -9.12
CA PHE A 47 -31.85 11.70 -9.30
C PHE A 47 -32.03 12.97 -8.45
N VAL A 48 -31.15 13.17 -7.43
CA VAL A 48 -31.12 14.44 -6.70
C VAL A 48 -30.59 15.53 -7.64
N PRO A 49 -31.24 16.69 -7.72
CA PRO A 49 -30.77 17.82 -8.51
C PRO A 49 -29.33 18.21 -8.12
N PRO A 50 -28.45 18.52 -9.09
CA PRO A 50 -27.11 18.97 -8.77
C PRO A 50 -27.18 20.31 -8.01
N PRO A 51 -26.21 20.58 -7.11
CA PRO A 51 -26.06 21.91 -6.51
C PRO A 51 -25.89 22.98 -7.60
N GLU A 52 -26.42 24.20 -7.35
CA GLU A 52 -26.44 25.31 -8.32
C GLU A 52 -25.08 25.63 -8.98
N ALA A 53 -23.98 25.40 -8.26
CA ALA A 53 -22.62 25.66 -8.75
C ALA A 53 -21.99 24.47 -9.48
N LEU A 54 -22.73 23.36 -9.72
CA LEU A 54 -22.15 22.15 -10.28
C LEU A 54 -22.94 21.65 -11.51
N GLY A 55 -22.25 21.36 -12.59
CA GLY A 55 -22.86 20.82 -13.79
C GLY A 55 -23.46 19.41 -13.58
N VAL A 56 -24.57 19.10 -14.27
CA VAL A 56 -25.24 17.78 -14.22
C VAL A 56 -24.28 16.63 -14.52
N GLN A 57 -23.37 16.82 -15.47
CA GLN A 57 -22.38 15.80 -15.83
C GLN A 57 -21.45 15.47 -14.67
N ALA A 58 -20.91 16.48 -14.01
CA ALA A 58 -20.05 16.30 -12.82
C ALA A 58 -20.80 15.59 -11.68
N TRP A 59 -22.06 15.96 -11.45
CA TRP A 59 -22.90 15.36 -10.41
C TRP A 59 -23.20 13.89 -10.67
N ARG A 60 -23.56 13.55 -11.93
CA ARG A 60 -23.79 12.16 -12.33
C ARG A 60 -22.53 11.33 -12.29
N LEU A 61 -21.37 11.88 -12.71
CA LEU A 61 -20.09 11.19 -12.58
C LEU A 61 -19.75 10.95 -11.09
N PHE A 62 -20.04 11.92 -10.24
CA PHE A 62 -19.86 11.74 -8.79
C PHE A 62 -20.76 10.62 -8.25
N ALA A 63 -22.00 10.50 -8.69
CA ALA A 63 -22.91 9.41 -8.27
C ALA A 63 -22.32 8.04 -8.60
N ILE A 64 -21.78 7.87 -9.80
CA ILE A 64 -21.14 6.62 -10.24
C ILE A 64 -19.83 6.37 -9.44
N PHE A 65 -18.99 7.38 -9.32
CA PHE A 65 -17.71 7.24 -8.61
C PHE A 65 -17.90 6.94 -7.12
N ALA A 66 -18.80 7.69 -6.46
CA ALA A 66 -19.12 7.47 -5.04
C ALA A 66 -19.69 6.07 -4.80
N ALA A 67 -20.59 5.60 -5.67
CA ALA A 67 -21.11 4.24 -5.61
C ALA A 67 -20.00 3.19 -5.84
N THR A 68 -19.08 3.43 -6.77
CA THR A 68 -17.94 2.54 -7.03
C THR A 68 -17.05 2.41 -5.79
N ILE A 69 -16.69 3.54 -5.16
CA ILE A 69 -15.87 3.54 -3.93
C ILE A 69 -16.65 2.90 -2.78
N LEU A 70 -17.93 3.25 -2.60
CA LEU A 70 -18.78 2.67 -1.55
C LEU A 70 -18.88 1.15 -1.70
N ALA A 71 -19.05 0.63 -2.93
CA ALA A 71 -19.12 -0.81 -3.20
C ALA A 71 -17.88 -1.56 -2.69
N VAL A 72 -16.70 -0.95 -2.85
CA VAL A 72 -15.43 -1.51 -2.36
C VAL A 72 -15.37 -1.44 -0.82
N VAL A 73 -15.73 -0.29 -0.24
CA VAL A 73 -15.64 -0.02 1.21
C VAL A 73 -16.56 -0.94 2.01
N ILE A 74 -17.81 -1.13 1.56
CA ILE A 74 -18.77 -2.00 2.27
C ILE A 74 -18.69 -3.48 1.83
N GLY A 75 -17.76 -3.83 0.93
CA GLY A 75 -17.54 -5.20 0.47
C GLY A 75 -18.65 -5.73 -0.45
N ALA A 76 -19.37 -4.86 -1.15
CA ALA A 76 -20.38 -5.25 -2.13
C ALA A 76 -19.76 -5.96 -3.35
N PHE A 77 -18.61 -5.45 -3.82
CA PHE A 77 -17.81 -5.99 -4.91
C PHE A 77 -16.31 -5.84 -4.65
N PRO A 78 -15.46 -6.76 -5.17
CA PRO A 78 -14.03 -6.54 -5.28
C PRO A 78 -13.72 -5.28 -6.12
N ILE A 79 -12.58 -4.63 -5.85
CA ILE A 79 -12.21 -3.35 -6.49
C ILE A 79 -12.22 -3.42 -8.03
N LEU A 80 -11.73 -4.49 -8.62
CA LEU A 80 -11.77 -4.69 -10.07
C LEU A 80 -13.21 -4.68 -10.59
N THR A 81 -14.09 -5.48 -9.98
CA THR A 81 -15.49 -5.58 -10.41
C THR A 81 -16.21 -4.24 -10.27
N ALA A 82 -16.05 -3.55 -9.13
CA ALA A 82 -16.65 -2.25 -8.89
C ALA A 82 -16.17 -1.22 -9.92
N SER A 83 -14.88 -1.18 -10.21
CA SER A 83 -14.27 -0.22 -11.14
C SER A 83 -14.72 -0.46 -12.59
N VAL A 84 -14.81 -1.72 -13.02
CA VAL A 84 -15.30 -2.08 -14.37
C VAL A 84 -16.76 -1.71 -14.52
N LEU A 85 -17.61 -2.02 -13.52
CA LEU A 85 -19.03 -1.63 -13.53
C LEU A 85 -19.18 -0.10 -13.51
N GLY A 86 -18.40 0.61 -12.72
CA GLY A 86 -18.40 2.07 -12.66
C GLY A 86 -18.02 2.70 -13.99
N LEU A 87 -16.91 2.27 -14.60
CA LEU A 87 -16.47 2.78 -15.91
C LEU A 87 -17.50 2.47 -17.01
N ALA A 88 -17.99 1.24 -17.06
CA ALA A 88 -19.02 0.85 -18.03
C ALA A 88 -20.30 1.69 -17.86
N SER A 89 -20.75 1.90 -16.63
CA SER A 89 -21.90 2.76 -16.32
C SER A 89 -21.68 4.20 -16.79
N ALA A 90 -20.48 4.78 -16.55
CA ALA A 90 -20.14 6.14 -16.96
C ALA A 90 -20.18 6.32 -18.50
N ILE A 91 -19.73 5.30 -19.25
CA ILE A 91 -19.75 5.29 -20.71
C ILE A 91 -21.18 5.09 -21.25
N LEU A 92 -21.88 4.05 -20.77
CA LEU A 92 -23.21 3.67 -21.29
C LEU A 92 -24.28 4.73 -20.98
N THR A 93 -24.14 5.48 -19.89
CA THR A 93 -25.03 6.59 -19.58
C THR A 93 -24.66 7.90 -20.28
N GLY A 94 -23.58 7.90 -21.09
CA GLY A 94 -23.09 9.08 -21.79
C GLY A 94 -22.45 10.15 -20.88
N VAL A 95 -22.21 9.83 -19.61
CA VAL A 95 -21.55 10.75 -18.67
C VAL A 95 -20.09 10.98 -19.04
N LEU A 96 -19.39 9.91 -19.48
CA LEU A 96 -18.05 10.01 -20.03
C LEU A 96 -18.04 9.61 -21.52
N PRO A 97 -17.50 10.49 -22.40
CA PRO A 97 -17.21 10.10 -23.77
C PRO A 97 -16.21 8.94 -23.80
N THR A 98 -16.42 7.98 -24.70
CA THR A 98 -15.60 6.76 -24.82
C THR A 98 -14.11 7.06 -24.95
N LYS A 99 -13.72 8.06 -25.75
CA LYS A 99 -12.32 8.47 -25.92
C LYS A 99 -11.70 8.94 -24.61
N VAL A 100 -12.45 9.69 -23.81
CA VAL A 100 -12.01 10.18 -22.50
C VAL A 100 -11.94 9.02 -21.51
N ALA A 101 -12.95 8.15 -21.48
CA ALA A 101 -12.99 7.02 -20.57
C ALA A 101 -11.78 6.06 -20.72
N TYR A 102 -11.26 5.93 -21.94
CA TYR A 102 -10.10 5.07 -22.20
C TYR A 102 -8.74 5.79 -22.18
N SER A 103 -8.71 7.12 -22.04
CA SER A 103 -7.45 7.87 -22.07
C SER A 103 -6.44 7.46 -21.00
N SER A 104 -6.92 7.11 -19.81
CA SER A 104 -6.06 6.68 -18.70
C SER A 104 -5.37 5.34 -18.92
N PHE A 105 -5.86 4.50 -19.83
CA PHE A 105 -5.16 3.27 -20.21
C PHE A 105 -3.87 3.55 -20.98
N ALA A 106 -3.68 4.73 -21.54
CA ALA A 106 -2.44 5.18 -22.17
C ALA A 106 -1.64 6.16 -21.28
N ASN A 107 -2.05 6.39 -20.01
CA ASN A 107 -1.36 7.28 -19.11
C ASN A 107 0.02 6.73 -18.76
N PRO A 108 1.13 7.49 -19.00
CA PRO A 108 2.49 7.01 -18.77
C PRO A 108 2.73 6.57 -17.33
N THR A 109 2.13 7.23 -16.34
CA THR A 109 2.29 6.89 -14.92
C THR A 109 1.64 5.53 -14.60
N ILE A 110 0.46 5.24 -15.16
CA ILE A 110 -0.19 3.94 -14.99
C ILE A 110 0.65 2.84 -15.67
N VAL A 111 1.13 3.11 -16.89
CA VAL A 111 2.01 2.17 -17.60
C VAL A 111 3.31 1.92 -16.82
N LEU A 112 3.93 2.98 -16.24
CA LEU A 112 5.10 2.84 -15.35
C LEU A 112 4.83 1.85 -14.21
N ILE A 113 3.69 2.02 -13.52
CA ILE A 113 3.32 1.15 -12.39
C ILE A 113 3.21 -0.31 -12.85
N ILE A 114 2.57 -0.55 -13.99
CA ILE A 114 2.39 -1.92 -14.52
C ILE A 114 3.73 -2.55 -14.90
N VAL A 115 4.60 -1.82 -15.58
CA VAL A 115 5.95 -2.29 -15.92
C VAL A 115 6.76 -2.58 -14.65
N ALA A 116 6.65 -1.73 -13.64
CA ALA A 116 7.32 -1.95 -12.35
C ALA A 116 6.81 -3.21 -11.62
N PHE A 117 5.50 -3.56 -11.72
CA PHE A 117 4.99 -4.83 -11.21
C PHE A 117 5.66 -6.04 -11.90
N LEU A 118 5.81 -5.97 -13.23
CA LEU A 118 6.49 -7.03 -13.98
C LEU A 118 7.97 -7.15 -13.62
N LEU A 119 8.66 -6.01 -13.42
CA LEU A 119 10.05 -5.98 -12.94
C LEU A 119 10.20 -6.63 -11.56
N ALA A 120 9.27 -6.36 -10.62
CA ALA A 120 9.28 -6.91 -9.27
C ALA A 120 9.30 -8.44 -9.26
N ARG A 121 8.66 -9.08 -10.24
CA ARG A 121 8.65 -10.54 -10.38
C ARG A 121 10.06 -11.13 -10.49
N SER A 122 11.00 -10.42 -11.11
CA SER A 122 12.37 -10.89 -11.26
C SER A 122 13.10 -11.02 -9.92
N VAL A 123 12.85 -10.10 -8.96
CA VAL A 123 13.44 -10.12 -7.61
C VAL A 123 12.94 -11.33 -6.83
N VAL A 124 11.62 -11.60 -6.93
CA VAL A 124 10.99 -12.78 -6.30
C VAL A 124 11.59 -14.06 -6.90
N LYS A 125 11.61 -14.17 -8.24
CA LYS A 125 12.05 -15.36 -8.97
C LYS A 125 13.50 -15.72 -8.69
N CYS A 126 14.43 -14.75 -8.66
CA CYS A 126 15.84 -15.00 -8.44
C CYS A 126 16.24 -15.19 -6.96
N GLY A 127 15.33 -14.94 -6.01
CA GLY A 127 15.58 -15.08 -4.57
C GLY A 127 16.54 -14.03 -3.98
N LEU A 128 16.73 -12.89 -4.66
CA LEU A 128 17.62 -11.81 -4.19
C LEU A 128 17.17 -11.26 -2.84
N GLY A 129 15.86 -11.13 -2.60
CA GLY A 129 15.31 -10.65 -1.34
C GLY A 129 15.70 -11.52 -0.15
N GLN A 130 15.66 -12.84 -0.28
CA GLN A 130 16.08 -13.78 0.76
C GLN A 130 17.57 -13.60 1.12
N ARG A 131 18.43 -13.45 0.12
CA ARG A 131 19.88 -13.23 0.31
C ARG A 131 20.13 -11.91 1.05
N LEU A 132 19.44 -10.83 0.67
CA LEU A 132 19.53 -9.54 1.34
C LEU A 132 19.09 -9.67 2.80
N GLY A 133 18.02 -10.43 3.06
CA GLY A 133 17.55 -10.75 4.41
C GLY A 133 18.61 -11.40 5.28
N PHE A 134 19.20 -12.50 4.84
CA PHE A 134 20.27 -13.16 5.59
C PHE A 134 21.50 -12.25 5.78
N ARG A 135 21.84 -11.42 4.79
CA ARG A 135 22.92 -10.44 4.94
C ARG A 135 22.63 -9.43 6.04
N ALA A 136 21.43 -8.88 6.08
CA ALA A 136 21.03 -7.92 7.12
C ALA A 136 20.99 -8.57 8.51
N ILE A 137 20.48 -9.80 8.64
CA ILE A 137 20.50 -10.53 9.91
C ILE A 137 21.96 -10.77 10.37
N SER A 138 22.86 -11.12 9.45
CA SER A 138 24.26 -11.33 9.79
C SER A 138 24.96 -10.09 10.34
N LEU A 139 24.46 -8.88 9.99
CA LEU A 139 25.00 -7.59 10.41
C LEU A 139 24.33 -7.06 11.69
N PHE A 140 23.01 -7.11 11.75
CA PHE A 140 22.20 -6.47 12.78
C PHE A 140 21.57 -7.46 13.78
N GLY A 141 21.56 -8.77 13.49
CA GLY A 141 20.75 -9.78 14.19
C GLY A 141 21.19 -10.15 15.61
N ARG A 142 22.16 -9.48 16.24
CA ARG A 142 22.63 -9.82 17.59
C ARG A 142 21.62 -9.54 18.71
N SER A 143 20.59 -8.77 18.43
CA SER A 143 19.53 -8.44 19.37
C SER A 143 18.18 -8.41 18.68
N THR A 144 17.10 -8.54 19.44
CA THR A 144 15.74 -8.43 18.94
C THR A 144 15.47 -7.07 18.26
N LEU A 145 15.97 -5.99 18.88
CA LEU A 145 15.90 -4.66 18.26
C LEU A 145 16.72 -4.61 16.96
N GLY A 146 17.88 -5.23 16.93
CA GLY A 146 18.71 -5.36 15.72
C GLY A 146 18.01 -6.13 14.58
N LEU A 147 17.24 -7.18 14.91
CA LEU A 147 16.41 -7.88 13.91
C LEU A 147 15.34 -6.95 13.32
N SER A 148 14.70 -6.11 14.14
CA SER A 148 13.76 -5.12 13.62
C SER A 148 14.45 -4.14 12.67
N TYR A 149 15.63 -3.62 13.00
CA TYR A 149 16.42 -2.79 12.07
C TYR A 149 16.82 -3.55 10.80
N ALA A 150 17.16 -4.84 10.90
CA ALA A 150 17.43 -5.67 9.73
C ALA A 150 16.22 -5.74 8.78
N ILE A 151 15.00 -5.90 9.33
CA ILE A 151 13.75 -5.90 8.57
C ILE A 151 13.58 -4.56 7.84
N TYR A 152 13.72 -3.44 8.54
CA TYR A 152 13.57 -2.09 7.96
C TYR A 152 14.60 -1.81 6.85
N VAL A 153 15.85 -2.22 7.05
CA VAL A 153 16.91 -2.03 6.04
C VAL A 153 16.65 -2.88 4.80
N VAL A 154 16.29 -4.15 4.98
CA VAL A 154 15.98 -5.04 3.84
C VAL A 154 14.81 -4.50 3.05
N ASP A 155 13.74 -4.12 3.75
CA ASP A 155 12.55 -3.59 3.11
C ASP A 155 12.85 -2.28 2.36
N ALA A 156 13.62 -1.36 2.96
CA ALA A 156 14.03 -0.12 2.29
C ALA A 156 14.87 -0.37 1.02
N VAL A 157 15.74 -1.38 1.03
CA VAL A 157 16.60 -1.71 -0.12
C VAL A 157 15.79 -2.34 -1.25
N ILE A 158 14.82 -3.20 -0.94
CA ILE A 158 14.00 -3.85 -1.97
C ILE A 158 12.82 -2.99 -2.43
N ALA A 159 12.38 -2.02 -1.62
CA ALA A 159 11.17 -1.24 -1.86
C ALA A 159 11.08 -0.59 -3.26
N PRO A 160 12.13 0.05 -3.81
CA PRO A 160 12.00 0.69 -5.14
C PRO A 160 11.71 -0.31 -6.27
N ALA A 161 11.96 -1.60 -6.03
CA ALA A 161 11.67 -2.67 -6.99
C ALA A 161 10.21 -3.16 -6.96
N PHE A 162 9.40 -2.76 -5.96
CA PHE A 162 8.06 -3.29 -5.74
C PHE A 162 7.03 -2.17 -5.64
N PRO A 163 6.22 -1.91 -6.66
CA PRO A 163 5.18 -0.88 -6.61
C PRO A 163 3.94 -1.30 -5.81
N SER A 164 4.05 -2.33 -4.98
CA SER A 164 2.97 -2.89 -4.17
C SER A 164 3.46 -3.36 -2.81
N ASN A 165 2.85 -2.81 -1.76
CA ASN A 165 3.07 -3.28 -0.39
C ASN A 165 2.67 -4.75 -0.23
N THR A 166 1.59 -5.20 -0.90
CA THR A 166 1.13 -6.59 -0.86
C THR A 166 2.13 -7.54 -1.50
N ALA A 167 2.64 -7.22 -2.70
CA ALA A 167 3.66 -8.04 -3.34
C ALA A 167 4.96 -8.08 -2.52
N ARG A 168 5.36 -6.94 -1.95
CA ARG A 168 6.55 -6.83 -1.10
C ARG A 168 6.39 -7.56 0.23
N SER A 169 5.20 -7.53 0.83
CA SER A 169 4.90 -8.32 2.04
C SER A 169 5.03 -9.81 1.78
N GLY A 170 4.71 -10.29 0.58
CA GLY A 170 4.93 -11.69 0.18
C GLY A 170 6.41 -12.12 0.19
N VAL A 171 7.34 -11.18 0.03
CA VAL A 171 8.80 -11.44 0.16
C VAL A 171 9.26 -11.25 1.61
N LEU A 172 8.76 -10.22 2.27
CA LEU A 172 9.22 -9.83 3.60
C LEU A 172 8.66 -10.74 4.70
N TYR A 173 7.41 -11.17 4.59
CA TYR A 173 6.76 -12.01 5.60
C TYR A 173 7.46 -13.35 5.86
N PRO A 174 7.81 -14.17 4.83
CA PRO A 174 8.57 -15.40 5.06
C PRO A 174 9.92 -15.16 5.73
N LEU A 175 10.58 -14.04 5.42
CA LEU A 175 11.83 -13.66 6.07
C LEU A 175 11.60 -13.34 7.56
N VAL A 176 10.58 -12.53 7.89
CA VAL A 176 10.23 -12.19 9.27
C VAL A 176 9.84 -13.46 10.05
N LEU A 177 9.07 -14.35 9.43
CA LEU A 177 8.68 -15.62 10.03
C LEU A 177 9.90 -16.48 10.33
N SER A 178 10.83 -16.62 9.38
CA SER A 178 12.07 -17.38 9.58
C SER A 178 12.96 -16.80 10.68
N MET A 179 12.96 -15.45 10.84
CA MET A 179 13.64 -14.80 11.97
C MET A 179 12.97 -15.14 13.30
N ALA A 180 11.64 -15.15 13.35
CA ALA A 180 10.89 -15.52 14.54
C ALA A 180 11.13 -16.98 14.94
N GLU A 181 11.09 -17.90 13.98
CA GLU A 181 11.36 -19.34 14.18
C GLU A 181 12.79 -19.58 14.67
N ALA A 182 13.78 -18.93 14.06
CA ALA A 182 15.19 -18.98 14.48
C ALA A 182 15.37 -18.42 15.91
N ALA A 183 14.53 -17.46 16.29
CA ALA A 183 14.45 -16.93 17.65
C ALA A 183 13.73 -17.89 18.62
N GLY A 184 13.33 -19.08 18.17
CA GLY A 184 12.65 -20.13 18.96
C GLY A 184 11.19 -19.82 19.22
N VAL A 185 10.56 -19.02 18.37
CA VAL A 185 9.09 -18.84 18.37
C VAL A 185 8.46 -20.04 17.69
N SER A 186 7.45 -20.61 18.32
CA SER A 186 6.54 -21.59 17.71
C SER A 186 5.11 -21.33 18.23
N PRO A 187 4.07 -21.81 17.54
CA PRO A 187 2.68 -21.62 17.96
C PRO A 187 2.40 -22.17 19.36
N GLU A 188 3.14 -23.20 19.80
CA GLU A 188 3.00 -23.84 21.10
C GLU A 188 3.73 -23.11 22.24
N ARG A 189 4.63 -22.16 21.90
CA ARG A 189 5.46 -21.44 22.88
C ARG A 189 4.87 -20.10 23.27
N GLU A 190 4.10 -20.11 24.34
CA GLU A 190 3.50 -18.88 24.88
C GLU A 190 4.55 -17.88 25.47
N ASP A 191 5.70 -18.40 25.89
CA ASP A 191 6.78 -17.63 26.53
C ASP A 191 7.51 -16.67 25.54
N ARG A 192 7.18 -16.70 24.23
CA ARG A 192 7.78 -15.84 23.19
C ARG A 192 6.75 -15.14 22.29
N LYS A 193 5.51 -15.03 22.75
CA LYS A 193 4.43 -14.39 21.98
C LYS A 193 4.73 -12.92 21.65
N ARG A 194 5.28 -12.14 22.60
CA ARG A 194 5.59 -10.73 22.34
C ARG A 194 6.77 -10.55 21.40
N LEU A 195 7.74 -11.45 21.42
CA LEU A 195 8.81 -11.45 20.42
C LEU A 195 8.27 -11.66 19.01
N ALA A 196 7.41 -12.67 18.82
CA ALA A 196 6.76 -12.92 17.54
C ALA A 196 5.93 -11.71 17.08
N ALA A 197 5.07 -11.20 17.96
CA ALA A 197 4.25 -10.02 17.69
C ALA A 197 5.10 -8.79 17.32
N PHE A 198 6.21 -8.56 18.03
CA PHE A 198 7.13 -7.47 17.73
C PHE A 198 7.76 -7.58 16.32
N LEU A 199 8.22 -8.77 15.94
CA LEU A 199 8.82 -8.99 14.62
C LEU A 199 7.77 -8.86 13.51
N MET A 200 6.57 -9.45 13.68
CA MET A 200 5.48 -9.33 12.72
C MET A 200 5.03 -7.87 12.55
N PHE A 201 4.88 -7.14 13.66
CA PHE A 201 4.53 -5.72 13.61
C PHE A 201 5.66 -4.87 12.99
N SER A 202 6.93 -5.20 13.26
CA SER A 202 8.08 -4.56 12.60
C SER A 202 8.05 -4.75 11.08
N GLY A 203 7.73 -5.96 10.61
CA GLY A 203 7.57 -6.23 9.17
C GLY A 203 6.45 -5.43 8.55
N MET A 204 5.29 -5.38 9.20
CA MET A 204 4.14 -4.59 8.74
C MET A 204 4.44 -3.08 8.73
N ALA A 205 5.05 -2.57 9.79
CA ALA A 205 5.35 -1.15 9.93
C ALA A 205 6.48 -0.69 8.98
N SER A 206 7.47 -1.54 8.70
CA SER A 206 8.55 -1.21 7.76
C SER A 206 8.01 -0.92 6.36
N LEU A 207 7.02 -1.71 5.87
CA LEU A 207 6.37 -1.50 4.57
C LEU A 207 5.83 -0.08 4.41
N THR A 208 5.33 0.51 5.47
CA THR A 208 4.73 1.85 5.44
C THR A 208 5.78 2.95 5.23
N LEU A 209 6.94 2.81 5.87
CA LEU A 209 8.00 3.82 5.80
C LEU A 209 8.87 3.65 4.55
N SER A 210 9.19 2.41 4.17
CA SER A 210 9.90 2.16 2.92
C SER A 210 9.09 2.61 1.69
N SER A 211 7.76 2.51 1.75
CA SER A 211 6.86 3.06 0.72
C SER A 211 6.89 4.57 0.66
N ALA A 212 6.95 5.24 1.81
CA ALA A 212 7.06 6.70 1.86
C ALA A 212 8.43 7.19 1.35
N LEU A 213 9.50 6.39 1.52
CA LEU A 213 10.86 6.76 1.09
C LEU A 213 10.99 6.80 -0.44
N TRP A 214 10.37 5.87 -1.15
CA TRP A 214 10.56 5.69 -2.58
C TRP A 214 9.28 5.92 -3.37
N LEU A 215 9.32 6.78 -4.37
CA LEU A 215 8.19 7.06 -5.26
C LEU A 215 7.60 5.79 -5.86
N THR A 216 8.45 4.86 -6.31
CA THR A 216 8.05 3.63 -6.99
C THR A 216 7.62 2.50 -6.05
N ALA A 217 7.73 2.67 -4.73
CA ALA A 217 7.50 1.57 -3.77
C ALA A 217 6.02 1.30 -3.46
N MET A 218 5.12 2.17 -3.88
CA MET A 218 3.67 1.97 -3.78
C MET A 218 2.98 2.69 -4.94
N ALA A 219 2.04 2.02 -5.57
CA ALA A 219 1.34 2.54 -6.76
C ALA A 219 0.56 3.85 -6.50
N ALA A 220 0.10 4.08 -5.27
CA ALA A 220 -0.57 5.33 -4.92
C ALA A 220 0.37 6.54 -5.02
N ASN A 221 1.68 6.38 -4.80
CA ASN A 221 2.62 7.51 -4.85
C ASN A 221 2.66 8.14 -6.26
N PRO A 222 3.01 7.44 -7.35
CA PRO A 222 3.01 8.03 -8.68
C PRO A 222 1.61 8.46 -9.15
N LEU A 223 0.53 7.78 -8.74
CA LEU A 223 -0.84 8.25 -9.02
C LEU A 223 -1.13 9.58 -8.32
N GLY A 224 -0.69 9.73 -7.10
CA GLY A 224 -0.83 10.98 -6.36
C GLY A 224 0.00 12.12 -6.94
N THR A 225 1.21 11.85 -7.43
CA THR A 225 2.01 12.87 -8.13
C THR A 225 1.36 13.29 -9.45
N GLU A 226 0.71 12.39 -10.15
CA GLU A 226 -0.06 12.70 -11.36
C GLU A 226 -1.26 13.61 -11.06
N ILE A 227 -1.99 13.35 -9.95
CA ILE A 227 -3.05 14.25 -9.49
C ILE A 227 -2.46 15.60 -9.07
N ALA A 228 -1.32 15.63 -8.35
CA ALA A 228 -0.66 16.86 -7.93
C ALA A 228 -0.23 17.74 -9.13
N ARG A 229 0.06 17.12 -10.29
CA ARG A 229 0.38 17.84 -11.53
C ARG A 229 -0.77 18.74 -11.99
N THR A 230 -2.03 18.39 -11.74
CA THR A 230 -3.19 19.25 -12.04
C THR A 230 -3.22 20.53 -11.20
N TYR A 231 -2.44 20.58 -10.11
CA TYR A 231 -2.20 21.76 -9.27
C TYR A 231 -0.88 22.45 -9.58
N GLY A 232 -0.23 22.13 -10.72
CA GLY A 232 1.03 22.72 -11.16
C GLY A 232 2.28 22.15 -10.46
N LEU A 233 2.16 21.01 -9.77
CA LEU A 233 3.28 20.39 -9.05
C LEU A 233 3.90 19.26 -9.87
N ASP A 234 5.13 19.41 -10.33
CA ASP A 234 5.88 18.35 -11.01
C ASP A 234 6.77 17.60 -10.01
N ILE A 235 6.23 16.56 -9.40
CA ILE A 235 6.92 15.71 -8.42
C ILE A 235 7.51 14.50 -9.15
N GLN A 236 8.83 14.47 -9.27
CA GLN A 236 9.58 13.40 -9.90
C GLN A 236 10.29 12.52 -8.87
N PHE A 237 10.87 11.39 -9.28
CA PHE A 237 11.56 10.44 -8.39
C PHE A 237 12.64 11.11 -7.52
N GLY A 238 13.47 11.98 -8.13
CA GLY A 238 14.54 12.68 -7.41
C GLY A 238 14.00 13.67 -6.37
N SER A 239 13.05 14.53 -6.74
CA SER A 239 12.42 15.49 -5.82
C SER A 239 11.63 14.78 -4.71
N TRP A 240 10.96 13.65 -5.03
CA TRP A 240 10.32 12.79 -4.01
C TRP A 240 11.33 12.27 -3.00
N LEU A 241 12.45 11.67 -3.48
CA LEU A 241 13.46 11.09 -2.61
C LEU A 241 14.09 12.14 -1.68
N VAL A 242 14.38 13.33 -2.20
CA VAL A 242 14.88 14.45 -1.39
C VAL A 242 13.85 14.86 -0.35
N ALA A 243 12.59 15.04 -0.75
CA ALA A 243 11.50 15.43 0.16
C ALA A 243 11.25 14.39 1.25
N ALA A 244 11.28 13.11 0.89
CA ALA A 244 11.05 11.99 1.80
C ALA A 244 12.22 11.71 2.74
N SER A 245 13.46 11.98 2.32
CA SER A 245 14.69 11.48 2.95
C SER A 245 14.73 11.76 4.46
N VAL A 246 14.66 13.00 4.87
CA VAL A 246 14.86 13.37 6.28
C VAL A 246 13.74 12.84 7.18
N PRO A 247 12.44 13.12 6.94
CA PRO A 247 11.40 12.66 7.85
C PRO A 247 11.25 11.13 7.84
N THR A 248 11.38 10.49 6.67
CA THR A 248 11.19 9.05 6.57
C THR A 248 12.35 8.27 7.19
N ILE A 249 13.59 8.66 6.91
CA ILE A 249 14.76 8.01 7.53
C ILE A 249 14.72 8.17 9.04
N LEU A 250 14.34 9.36 9.54
CA LEU A 250 14.17 9.55 10.98
C LEU A 250 13.11 8.62 11.56
N CYS A 251 11.95 8.46 10.89
CA CYS A 251 10.95 7.48 11.28
C CYS A 251 11.53 6.06 11.27
N MET A 252 12.28 5.67 10.24
CA MET A 252 12.88 4.33 10.14
C MET A 252 13.92 4.05 11.24
N VAL A 253 14.58 5.08 11.75
CA VAL A 253 15.52 4.96 12.89
C VAL A 253 14.76 4.93 14.22
N VAL A 254 13.75 5.77 14.39
CA VAL A 254 13.04 5.93 15.67
C VAL A 254 12.02 4.82 15.92
N MET A 255 11.26 4.43 14.88
CA MET A 255 10.10 3.54 15.09
C MET A 255 10.46 2.11 15.55
N PRO A 256 11.53 1.44 15.09
CA PRO A 256 11.93 0.16 15.66
C PRO A 256 12.16 0.23 17.17
N TYR A 257 12.79 1.31 17.65
CA TYR A 257 13.03 1.53 19.08
C TYR A 257 11.73 1.81 19.85
N VAL A 258 10.84 2.64 19.29
CA VAL A 258 9.51 2.91 19.89
C VAL A 258 8.71 1.62 20.01
N HIS A 259 8.66 0.80 18.95
CA HIS A 259 7.97 -0.49 18.98
C HIS A 259 8.61 -1.46 19.99
N PHE A 260 9.93 -1.50 20.07
CA PHE A 260 10.63 -2.33 21.05
C PHE A 260 10.25 -1.96 22.50
N LYS A 261 10.19 -0.66 22.80
CA LYS A 261 9.76 -0.16 24.11
C LYS A 261 8.27 -0.40 24.39
N LEU A 262 7.44 -0.35 23.34
CA LEU A 262 6.00 -0.53 23.44
C LEU A 262 5.63 -1.99 23.69
N VAL A 263 6.18 -2.90 22.88
CA VAL A 263 5.84 -4.34 22.90
C VAL A 263 6.58 -5.06 24.02
N ARG A 264 7.82 -4.66 24.33
CA ARG A 264 8.70 -5.26 25.34
C ARG A 264 8.85 -6.79 25.14
N PRO A 265 9.49 -7.22 24.04
CA PRO A 265 9.70 -8.65 23.77
C PRO A 265 10.43 -9.33 24.94
N GLU A 266 10.12 -10.59 25.19
CA GLU A 266 10.65 -11.41 26.28
C GLU A 266 12.16 -11.64 26.16
N VAL A 267 12.65 -11.68 24.90
CA VAL A 267 14.05 -11.92 24.58
C VAL A 267 14.64 -10.67 23.95
N SER A 268 15.73 -10.17 24.49
CA SER A 268 16.43 -9.00 23.96
C SER A 268 17.74 -9.33 23.23
N ALA A 269 18.39 -10.43 23.57
CA ALA A 269 19.66 -10.86 22.99
C ALA A 269 19.47 -12.10 22.09
N MET A 270 20.05 -12.05 20.89
CA MET A 270 19.98 -13.10 19.85
C MET A 270 21.40 -13.46 19.37
N PRO A 271 22.26 -14.06 20.24
CA PRO A 271 23.68 -14.21 19.95
C PRO A 271 23.95 -15.13 18.75
N ASN A 272 23.09 -16.11 18.49
CA ASN A 272 23.26 -17.11 17.45
C ASN A 272 22.73 -16.68 16.08
N ALA A 273 21.77 -15.78 16.01
CA ALA A 273 21.10 -15.37 14.77
C ALA A 273 22.10 -14.91 13.66
N PRO A 274 23.16 -14.12 13.95
CA PRO A 274 24.14 -13.77 12.93
C PRO A 274 24.95 -14.96 12.40
N ALA A 275 25.25 -15.96 13.24
CA ALA A 275 25.97 -17.16 12.82
C ALA A 275 25.11 -18.05 11.92
N GLU A 276 23.85 -18.26 12.28
CA GLU A 276 22.87 -19.00 11.49
C GLU A 276 22.59 -18.34 10.14
N ALA A 277 22.46 -17.01 10.12
CA ALA A 277 22.31 -16.25 8.88
C ALA A 277 23.54 -16.39 7.97
N ARG A 278 24.76 -16.34 8.53
CA ARG A 278 26.00 -16.59 7.76
C ARG A 278 26.07 -18.03 7.22
N ALA A 279 25.66 -19.01 8.01
CA ALA A 279 25.59 -20.39 7.56
C ALA A 279 24.57 -20.56 6.42
N SER A 280 23.42 -19.87 6.49
CA SER A 280 22.41 -19.86 5.45
C SER A 280 22.91 -19.17 4.17
N LEU A 281 23.64 -18.05 4.29
CA LEU A 281 24.30 -17.39 3.16
C LEU A 281 25.36 -18.31 2.50
N ALA A 282 26.14 -19.03 3.30
CA ALA A 282 27.14 -19.97 2.80
C ALA A 282 26.48 -21.11 2.01
N ARG A 283 25.32 -21.62 2.48
CA ARG A 283 24.54 -22.63 1.75
C ARG A 283 23.99 -22.14 0.41
N LEU A 284 23.63 -20.85 0.32
CA LEU A 284 23.20 -20.24 -0.94
C LEU A 284 24.36 -20.06 -1.95
N GLY A 285 25.61 -20.18 -1.52
CA GLY A 285 26.78 -19.97 -2.35
C GLY A 285 26.97 -18.53 -2.84
N GLY A 286 27.70 -18.35 -3.95
CA GLY A 286 27.91 -17.04 -4.59
C GLY A 286 26.62 -16.47 -5.22
N LEU A 287 26.68 -15.20 -5.63
CA LEU A 287 25.59 -14.58 -6.40
C LEU A 287 25.41 -15.30 -7.75
N THR A 288 24.20 -15.75 -8.02
CA THR A 288 23.88 -16.36 -9.31
C THR A 288 23.94 -15.33 -10.43
N ARG A 289 24.02 -15.78 -11.70
CA ARG A 289 23.94 -14.91 -12.87
C ARG A 289 22.68 -14.01 -12.83
N ASP A 290 21.53 -14.59 -12.55
CA ASP A 290 20.25 -13.90 -12.52
C ASP A 290 20.20 -12.85 -11.39
N GLN A 291 20.72 -13.19 -10.20
CA GLN A 291 20.82 -12.22 -9.09
C GLN A 291 21.70 -11.03 -9.43
N LYS A 292 22.82 -11.25 -10.15
CA LYS A 292 23.70 -10.15 -10.60
C LYS A 292 23.00 -9.26 -11.62
N ILE A 293 22.31 -9.86 -12.61
CA ILE A 293 21.59 -9.11 -13.64
C ILE A 293 20.45 -8.31 -13.00
N VAL A 294 19.62 -8.94 -12.16
CA VAL A 294 18.52 -8.27 -11.47
C VAL A 294 19.06 -7.12 -10.60
N GLY A 295 20.07 -7.37 -9.78
CA GLY A 295 20.68 -6.36 -8.92
C GLY A 295 21.23 -5.18 -9.72
N ALA A 296 21.98 -5.43 -10.79
CA ALA A 296 22.54 -4.39 -11.66
C ALA A 296 21.43 -3.59 -12.38
N THR A 297 20.38 -4.29 -12.88
CA THR A 297 19.24 -3.64 -13.52
C THR A 297 18.53 -2.69 -12.54
N PHE A 298 18.22 -3.14 -11.32
CA PHE A 298 17.55 -2.27 -10.35
C PHE A 298 18.40 -1.09 -9.87
N VAL A 299 19.72 -1.30 -9.66
CA VAL A 299 20.63 -0.18 -9.36
C VAL A 299 20.63 0.82 -10.52
N GLY A 300 20.72 0.34 -11.76
CA GLY A 300 20.66 1.18 -12.96
C GLY A 300 19.33 1.95 -13.06
N LEU A 301 18.19 1.31 -12.80
CA LEU A 301 16.87 1.95 -12.79
C LEU A 301 16.79 3.07 -11.75
N VAL A 302 17.21 2.81 -10.51
CA VAL A 302 17.17 3.81 -9.43
C VAL A 302 18.06 5.01 -9.76
N VAL A 303 19.25 4.79 -10.31
CA VAL A 303 20.16 5.85 -10.74
C VAL A 303 19.54 6.66 -11.90
N LEU A 304 19.00 6.01 -12.92
CA LEU A 304 18.38 6.69 -14.05
C LEU A 304 17.11 7.46 -13.65
N TRP A 305 16.26 6.90 -12.78
CA TRP A 305 15.10 7.61 -12.25
C TRP A 305 15.52 8.81 -11.39
N GLY A 306 16.58 8.68 -10.58
CA GLY A 306 17.13 9.80 -9.80
C GLY A 306 17.67 10.94 -10.66
N ALA A 307 18.27 10.58 -11.80
CA ALA A 307 18.82 11.53 -12.76
C ALA A 307 17.84 11.93 -13.89
N ALA A 308 16.61 11.39 -13.90
CA ALA A 308 15.68 11.56 -15.03
C ALA A 308 15.43 13.03 -15.37
N ALA A 309 15.22 13.89 -14.36
CA ALA A 309 15.02 15.32 -14.55
C ALA A 309 16.21 16.02 -15.23
N SER A 310 17.44 15.69 -14.82
CA SER A 310 18.66 16.29 -15.37
C SER A 310 19.03 15.76 -16.76
N LEU A 311 18.65 14.51 -17.05
CA LEU A 311 18.91 13.85 -18.33
C LEU A 311 17.79 14.06 -19.36
N GLY A 312 16.64 14.59 -18.95
CA GLY A 312 15.47 14.75 -19.81
C GLY A 312 14.88 13.40 -20.28
N VAL A 313 15.04 12.32 -19.51
CA VAL A 313 14.55 11.00 -19.87
C VAL A 313 13.21 10.69 -19.18
N ASP A 314 12.34 10.00 -19.91
CA ASP A 314 11.03 9.57 -19.39
C ASP A 314 11.18 8.38 -18.43
N ALA A 315 10.54 8.47 -17.25
CA ALA A 315 10.63 7.44 -16.21
C ALA A 315 10.02 6.10 -16.65
N THR A 316 8.98 6.14 -17.50
CA THR A 316 8.32 4.94 -18.04
C THR A 316 9.20 4.24 -19.05
N ALA A 317 9.88 5.02 -19.92
CA ALA A 317 10.87 4.49 -20.85
C ALA A 317 12.04 3.80 -20.13
N VAL A 318 12.52 4.38 -19.02
CA VAL A 318 13.54 3.76 -18.15
C VAL A 318 13.04 2.41 -17.60
N ALA A 319 11.78 2.33 -17.14
CA ALA A 319 11.22 1.06 -16.68
C ALA A 319 11.13 0.01 -17.79
N PHE A 320 10.72 0.40 -19.01
CA PHE A 320 10.71 -0.49 -20.18
C PHE A 320 12.12 -0.98 -20.54
N LEU A 321 13.14 -0.12 -20.45
CA LEU A 321 14.53 -0.54 -20.63
C LEU A 321 14.91 -1.65 -19.67
N GLY A 322 14.58 -1.50 -18.38
CA GLY A 322 14.81 -2.54 -17.37
C GLY A 322 14.09 -3.84 -17.69
N LEU A 323 12.82 -3.76 -18.06
CA LEU A 323 12.04 -4.94 -18.46
C LEU A 323 12.65 -5.61 -19.70
N GLY A 324 13.03 -4.82 -20.70
CA GLY A 324 13.72 -5.31 -21.91
C GLY A 324 15.03 -6.04 -21.60
N ILE A 325 15.84 -5.50 -20.68
CA ILE A 325 17.08 -6.17 -20.22
C ILE A 325 16.76 -7.53 -19.58
N LEU A 326 15.77 -7.60 -18.69
CA LEU A 326 15.41 -8.84 -18.00
C LEU A 326 14.84 -9.89 -18.95
N LEU A 327 14.07 -9.48 -19.97
CA LEU A 327 13.58 -10.37 -21.03
C LEU A 327 14.69 -10.83 -21.96
N ALA A 328 15.55 -9.93 -22.44
CA ALA A 328 16.65 -10.24 -23.34
C ALA A 328 17.68 -11.17 -22.72
N THR A 329 17.90 -11.06 -21.40
CA THR A 329 18.81 -11.94 -20.65
C THR A 329 18.20 -13.27 -20.24
N GLY A 330 16.87 -13.47 -20.44
CA GLY A 330 16.14 -14.66 -20.06
C GLY A 330 15.85 -14.79 -18.57
N VAL A 331 16.14 -13.76 -17.77
CA VAL A 331 15.80 -13.71 -16.33
C VAL A 331 14.28 -13.75 -16.16
N LEU A 332 13.56 -12.97 -16.95
CA LEU A 332 12.10 -13.06 -17.11
C LEU A 332 11.76 -13.71 -18.46
N THR A 333 10.68 -14.46 -18.48
CA THR A 333 10.11 -15.08 -19.67
C THR A 333 8.65 -14.65 -19.89
N LEU A 334 8.12 -14.84 -21.08
CA LEU A 334 6.69 -14.63 -21.33
C LEU A 334 5.82 -15.50 -20.42
N GLY A 335 6.28 -16.72 -20.08
CA GLY A 335 5.56 -17.58 -19.14
C GLY A 335 5.51 -17.02 -17.71
N ASP A 336 6.53 -16.25 -17.29
CA ASP A 336 6.50 -15.55 -16.00
C ASP A 336 5.50 -14.40 -16.03
N ILE A 337 5.47 -13.62 -17.10
CA ILE A 337 4.53 -12.51 -17.31
C ILE A 337 3.08 -13.03 -17.38
N ALA A 338 2.83 -14.11 -18.10
CA ALA A 338 1.50 -14.69 -18.24
C ALA A 338 0.87 -15.17 -16.93
N LYS A 339 1.69 -15.46 -15.94
CA LYS A 339 1.24 -15.87 -14.60
C LYS A 339 0.82 -14.69 -13.70
N GLU A 340 1.11 -13.47 -14.11
CA GLU A 340 0.82 -12.25 -13.33
C GLU A 340 -0.56 -11.67 -13.65
N GLY A 341 -1.62 -12.48 -13.52
CA GLY A 341 -3.01 -12.04 -13.76
C GLY A 341 -3.43 -10.85 -12.90
N ASP A 342 -2.88 -10.73 -11.68
CA ASP A 342 -3.13 -9.60 -10.78
C ASP A 342 -2.60 -8.27 -11.33
N VAL A 343 -1.57 -8.29 -12.17
CA VAL A 343 -1.02 -7.09 -12.82
C VAL A 343 -2.03 -6.54 -13.84
N LEU A 344 -2.65 -7.41 -14.66
CA LEU A 344 -3.70 -7.01 -15.58
C LEU A 344 -4.94 -6.47 -14.85
N ALA A 345 -5.37 -7.16 -13.78
CA ALA A 345 -6.46 -6.69 -12.94
C ALA A 345 -6.16 -5.30 -12.36
N THR A 346 -4.93 -5.09 -11.87
CA THR A 346 -4.47 -3.81 -11.33
C THR A 346 -4.50 -2.72 -12.41
N TYR A 347 -4.02 -3.00 -13.61
CA TYR A 347 -4.07 -2.07 -14.73
C TYR A 347 -5.48 -1.57 -15.01
N ILE A 348 -6.44 -2.50 -15.10
CA ILE A 348 -7.83 -2.17 -15.44
C ILE A 348 -8.46 -1.29 -14.37
N TRP A 349 -8.37 -1.66 -13.07
CA TRP A 349 -9.04 -0.88 -12.06
C TRP A 349 -8.32 0.45 -11.74
N PHE A 350 -6.99 0.53 -11.91
CA PHE A 350 -6.26 1.78 -11.80
C PHE A 350 -6.72 2.77 -12.87
N ALA A 351 -6.71 2.37 -14.13
CA ALA A 351 -7.12 3.23 -15.22
C ALA A 351 -8.58 3.69 -15.07
N ALA A 352 -9.47 2.78 -14.69
CA ALA A 352 -10.89 3.07 -14.50
C ALA A 352 -11.16 4.07 -13.37
N LEU A 353 -10.56 3.88 -12.19
CA LEU A 353 -10.73 4.80 -11.07
C LEU A 353 -10.03 6.12 -11.29
N PHE A 354 -8.83 6.08 -11.89
CA PHE A 354 -8.06 7.29 -12.17
C PHE A 354 -8.81 8.22 -13.13
N VAL A 355 -9.34 7.69 -14.27
CA VAL A 355 -10.08 8.54 -15.21
C VAL A 355 -11.33 9.14 -14.59
N MET A 356 -12.06 8.40 -13.75
CA MET A 356 -13.24 8.95 -13.09
C MET A 356 -12.87 10.05 -12.10
N SER A 357 -11.79 9.88 -11.33
CA SER A 357 -11.28 10.89 -10.40
C SER A 357 -10.75 12.13 -11.13
N ASP A 358 -9.97 11.95 -12.19
CA ASP A 358 -9.44 13.02 -13.03
C ASP A 358 -10.56 13.83 -13.68
N GLN A 359 -11.57 13.15 -14.23
CA GLN A 359 -12.71 13.82 -14.85
C GLN A 359 -13.63 14.53 -13.85
N LEU A 360 -13.76 14.03 -12.61
CA LEU A 360 -14.41 14.79 -11.54
C LEU A 360 -13.69 16.10 -11.25
N ASN A 361 -12.36 16.09 -11.28
CA ASN A 361 -11.56 17.31 -11.15
C ASN A 361 -11.77 18.25 -12.34
N ALA A 362 -11.65 17.74 -13.57
CA ALA A 362 -11.83 18.50 -14.80
C ALA A 362 -13.22 19.13 -14.94
N LEU A 363 -14.27 18.45 -14.45
CA LEU A 363 -15.64 18.92 -14.44
C LEU A 363 -15.97 19.86 -13.26
N GLY A 364 -14.99 20.24 -12.43
CA GLY A 364 -15.13 21.21 -11.35
C GLY A 364 -15.73 20.66 -10.05
N PHE A 365 -15.94 19.34 -9.93
CA PHE A 365 -16.50 18.75 -8.69
C PHE A 365 -15.55 18.95 -7.49
N MET A 366 -14.23 18.74 -7.70
CA MET A 366 -13.25 18.91 -6.64
C MET A 366 -13.17 20.37 -6.17
N GLU A 367 -13.29 21.31 -7.11
CA GLU A 367 -13.35 22.73 -6.80
C GLU A 367 -14.61 23.10 -6.02
N PHE A 368 -15.77 22.62 -6.44
CA PHE A 368 -17.04 22.82 -5.74
C PHE A 368 -16.98 22.32 -4.30
N LEU A 369 -16.51 21.08 -4.11
CA LEU A 369 -16.39 20.48 -2.78
C LEU A 369 -15.35 21.22 -1.92
N GLY A 370 -14.23 21.61 -2.54
CA GLY A 370 -13.20 22.44 -1.92
C GLY A 370 -13.74 23.78 -1.41
N ASN A 371 -14.55 24.48 -2.22
CA ASN A 371 -15.18 25.75 -1.82
C ASN A 371 -16.13 25.56 -0.63
N ARG A 372 -16.97 24.53 -0.65
CA ARG A 372 -17.91 24.23 0.45
C ARG A 372 -17.21 23.93 1.76
N LEU A 373 -16.13 23.14 1.71
CA LEU A 373 -15.35 22.81 2.89
C LEU A 373 -14.52 24.00 3.38
N ALA A 374 -13.91 24.77 2.46
CA ALA A 374 -13.15 25.97 2.81
C ALA A 374 -14.03 27.02 3.51
N MET A 375 -15.27 27.23 3.06
CA MET A 375 -16.22 28.11 3.75
C MET A 375 -16.52 27.68 5.20
N ARG A 376 -16.56 26.40 5.49
CA ARG A 376 -16.79 25.87 6.85
C ARG A 376 -15.55 25.92 7.74
N LEU A 377 -14.36 25.82 7.13
CA LEU A 377 -13.05 25.87 7.79
C LEU A 377 -12.44 27.30 7.73
N GLY A 378 -13.11 28.23 7.06
CA GLY A 378 -12.72 29.63 6.95
C GLY A 378 -12.59 30.29 8.32
N GLY A 379 -11.42 30.87 8.59
CA GLY A 379 -11.06 31.40 9.91
C GLY A 379 -9.89 30.63 10.56
N LEU A 380 -9.52 29.44 10.05
CA LEU A 380 -8.29 28.77 10.49
C LEU A 380 -7.07 29.41 9.81
N PRO A 381 -6.02 29.72 10.58
CA PRO A 381 -4.73 30.06 9.97
C PRO A 381 -4.23 28.90 9.07
N PRO A 382 -3.49 29.18 7.97
CA PRO A 382 -3.03 28.17 7.03
C PRO A 382 -2.30 26.98 7.68
N ALA A 383 -1.48 27.23 8.70
CA ALA A 383 -0.80 26.17 9.44
C ALA A 383 -1.78 25.24 10.19
N ALA A 384 -2.81 25.81 10.86
CA ALA A 384 -3.83 25.02 11.53
C ALA A 384 -4.71 24.27 10.53
N ALA A 385 -5.03 24.88 9.38
CA ALA A 385 -5.74 24.22 8.29
C ALA A 385 -4.96 23.01 7.75
N ALA A 386 -3.66 23.16 7.51
CA ALA A 386 -2.79 22.06 7.04
C ALA A 386 -2.79 20.88 8.02
N VAL A 387 -2.60 21.14 9.32
CA VAL A 387 -2.62 20.08 10.36
C VAL A 387 -4.01 19.43 10.45
N THR A 388 -5.07 20.21 10.45
CA THR A 388 -6.45 19.69 10.50
C THR A 388 -6.75 18.80 9.31
N LEU A 389 -6.42 19.25 8.09
CA LEU A 389 -6.62 18.47 6.87
C LEU A 389 -5.80 17.17 6.91
N LEU A 390 -4.55 17.21 7.34
CA LEU A 390 -3.71 16.02 7.47
C LEU A 390 -4.31 15.01 8.46
N VAL A 391 -4.69 15.46 9.65
CA VAL A 391 -5.26 14.59 10.70
C VAL A 391 -6.58 13.97 10.24
N VAL A 392 -7.48 14.77 9.64
CA VAL A 392 -8.75 14.27 9.11
C VAL A 392 -8.54 13.30 7.97
N TYR A 393 -7.59 13.57 7.06
CA TYR A 393 -7.22 12.69 5.96
C TYR A 393 -6.75 11.32 6.48
N VAL A 394 -5.88 11.31 7.49
CA VAL A 394 -5.41 10.08 8.14
C VAL A 394 -6.56 9.35 8.85
N ALA A 395 -7.39 10.07 9.60
CA ALA A 395 -8.49 9.46 10.35
C ALA A 395 -9.54 8.78 9.45
N ILE A 396 -9.86 9.40 8.31
CA ILE A 396 -10.82 8.85 7.34
C ILE A 396 -10.30 7.53 6.76
N HIS A 397 -8.98 7.29 6.72
CA HIS A 397 -8.43 6.04 6.20
C HIS A 397 -8.91 4.79 6.97
N TYR A 398 -9.32 4.95 8.22
CA TYR A 398 -9.94 3.85 8.98
C TYR A 398 -11.14 3.20 8.27
N LEU A 399 -11.82 3.96 7.40
CA LEU A 399 -12.96 3.48 6.61
C LEU A 399 -12.55 2.78 5.30
N PHE A 400 -11.27 2.85 4.92
CA PHE A 400 -10.78 2.31 3.65
C PHE A 400 -9.96 1.04 3.85
N VAL A 401 -10.08 0.11 2.91
CA VAL A 401 -9.30 -1.15 2.87
C VAL A 401 -8.10 -1.03 1.93
N SER A 402 -8.00 0.07 1.17
CA SER A 402 -6.97 0.29 0.16
C SER A 402 -6.44 1.72 0.23
N GLN A 403 -5.13 1.86 0.38
CA GLN A 403 -4.42 3.14 0.34
C GLN A 403 -4.63 3.85 -1.00
N THR A 404 -4.59 3.12 -2.11
CA THR A 404 -4.78 3.70 -3.46
C THR A 404 -6.21 4.17 -3.68
N ALA A 405 -7.22 3.41 -3.23
CA ALA A 405 -8.61 3.84 -3.31
C ALA A 405 -8.86 5.10 -2.48
N HIS A 406 -8.28 5.18 -1.26
CA HIS A 406 -8.35 6.38 -0.43
C HIS A 406 -7.72 7.59 -1.15
N LEU A 407 -6.51 7.44 -1.70
CA LEU A 407 -5.82 8.50 -2.42
C LEU A 407 -6.67 9.00 -3.60
N LEU A 408 -7.14 8.10 -4.46
CA LEU A 408 -7.93 8.46 -5.63
C LEU A 408 -9.26 9.14 -5.27
N ALA A 409 -9.86 8.77 -4.13
CA ALA A 409 -11.11 9.37 -3.67
C ALA A 409 -10.93 10.74 -3.01
N LEU A 410 -9.85 10.98 -2.29
CA LEU A 410 -9.78 12.11 -1.35
C LEU A 410 -8.61 13.07 -1.58
N PHE A 411 -7.50 12.63 -2.17
CA PHE A 411 -6.30 13.45 -2.25
C PHE A 411 -6.53 14.79 -2.95
N ALA A 412 -7.17 14.79 -4.13
CA ALA A 412 -7.46 16.01 -4.89
C ALA A 412 -8.36 16.99 -4.09
N VAL A 413 -9.35 16.46 -3.37
CA VAL A 413 -10.25 17.25 -2.52
C VAL A 413 -9.48 17.93 -1.40
N PHE A 414 -8.68 17.17 -0.64
CA PHE A 414 -7.94 17.70 0.50
C PHE A 414 -6.88 18.71 0.08
N LEU A 415 -6.17 18.42 -1.02
CA LEU A 415 -5.20 19.36 -1.60
C LEU A 415 -5.89 20.66 -2.05
N GLY A 416 -7.00 20.55 -2.79
CA GLY A 416 -7.76 21.71 -3.25
C GLY A 416 -8.32 22.58 -2.12
N VAL A 417 -8.86 21.95 -1.06
CA VAL A 417 -9.30 22.66 0.15
C VAL A 417 -8.16 23.44 0.79
N GLY A 418 -7.01 22.79 0.98
CA GLY A 418 -5.86 23.40 1.63
C GLY A 418 -5.31 24.58 0.84
N VAL A 419 -5.19 24.44 -0.50
CA VAL A 419 -4.78 25.55 -1.37
C VAL A 419 -5.72 26.76 -1.23
N LYS A 420 -7.03 26.54 -1.18
CA LYS A 420 -8.02 27.60 -0.97
C LYS A 420 -7.94 28.25 0.41
N LEU A 421 -7.49 27.50 1.43
CA LEU A 421 -7.24 28.03 2.78
C LEU A 421 -5.85 28.69 2.91
N GLY A 422 -5.12 28.86 1.79
CA GLY A 422 -3.81 29.51 1.77
C GLY A 422 -2.65 28.62 2.21
N VAL A 423 -2.86 27.30 2.28
CA VAL A 423 -1.78 26.35 2.55
C VAL A 423 -0.93 26.19 1.30
N SER A 424 0.40 26.16 1.45
CA SER A 424 1.33 25.87 0.35
C SER A 424 1.00 24.54 -0.32
N ALA A 425 0.73 24.57 -1.63
CA ALA A 425 0.38 23.37 -2.38
C ALA A 425 1.47 22.29 -2.34
N PRO A 426 2.77 22.58 -2.56
CA PRO A 426 3.83 21.60 -2.44
C PRO A 426 3.89 20.96 -1.05
N LEU A 427 3.85 21.79 0.01
CA LEU A 427 3.90 21.32 1.38
C LEU A 427 2.75 20.32 1.67
N LEU A 428 1.52 20.72 1.38
CA LEU A 428 0.35 19.90 1.67
C LEU A 428 0.32 18.63 0.82
N ALA A 429 0.68 18.74 -0.47
CA ALA A 429 0.75 17.59 -1.36
C ALA A 429 1.70 16.51 -0.81
N PHE A 430 2.94 16.88 -0.47
CA PHE A 430 3.90 15.93 0.11
C PHE A 430 3.42 15.36 1.46
N GLN A 431 2.85 16.18 2.33
CA GLN A 431 2.32 15.74 3.62
C GLN A 431 1.22 14.68 3.45
N LEU A 432 0.24 14.91 2.56
CA LEU A 432 -0.85 13.96 2.29
C LEU A 432 -0.33 12.70 1.58
N LEU A 433 0.61 12.84 0.63
CA LEU A 433 1.22 11.72 -0.07
C LEU A 433 2.01 10.82 0.88
N PHE A 434 2.81 11.39 1.78
CA PHE A 434 3.52 10.61 2.79
C PHE A 434 2.55 9.97 3.80
N ALA A 435 1.48 10.69 4.18
CA ALA A 435 0.44 10.14 5.04
C ALA A 435 -0.22 8.91 4.43
N THR A 436 -0.46 8.92 3.11
CA THR A 436 -1.02 7.78 2.37
C THR A 436 -0.19 6.51 2.54
N ASN A 437 1.08 6.61 2.89
CA ASN A 437 1.94 5.49 3.19
C ASN A 437 1.87 5.08 4.66
N TYR A 438 2.17 5.99 5.61
CA TYR A 438 2.33 5.59 7.01
C TYR A 438 1.00 5.31 7.74
N PHE A 439 -0.15 5.76 7.25
CA PHE A 439 -1.43 5.40 7.84
C PHE A 439 -1.83 3.92 7.60
N ALA A 440 -1.12 3.21 6.72
CA ALA A 440 -1.42 1.80 6.44
C ALA A 440 -1.32 0.89 7.66
N SER A 441 -0.59 1.27 8.68
CA SER A 441 -0.50 0.52 9.95
C SER A 441 -1.61 0.85 10.95
N LEU A 442 -2.51 1.80 10.64
CA LEU A 442 -3.55 2.28 11.56
C LEU A 442 -4.51 1.18 12.00
N ALA A 443 -4.84 0.27 11.10
CA ALA A 443 -5.76 -0.84 11.38
C ALA A 443 -5.40 -2.08 10.53
N PRO A 444 -5.85 -3.29 10.91
CA PRO A 444 -5.62 -4.51 10.15
C PRO A 444 -6.02 -4.39 8.68
N GLN A 445 -7.17 -3.79 8.42
CA GLN A 445 -7.73 -3.61 7.09
C GLN A 445 -7.14 -2.44 6.30
N SER A 446 -6.35 -1.56 6.91
CA SER A 446 -5.82 -0.35 6.26
C SER A 446 -4.93 -0.63 5.05
N SER A 447 -4.40 -1.84 4.94
CA SER A 447 -3.64 -2.29 3.77
C SER A 447 -3.80 -3.80 3.59
N SER A 448 -3.96 -4.26 2.36
CA SER A 448 -3.96 -5.70 2.05
C SER A 448 -2.64 -6.39 2.42
N ALA A 449 -1.52 -5.65 2.47
CA ALA A 449 -0.24 -6.15 2.93
C ALA A 449 -0.26 -6.60 4.41
N ASN A 450 -1.09 -5.97 5.23
CA ASN A 450 -1.21 -6.28 6.66
C ASN A 450 -1.77 -7.69 6.89
N LEU A 451 -2.60 -8.18 5.96
CA LEU A 451 -3.30 -9.47 6.11
C LEU A 451 -2.36 -10.66 6.29
N LEU A 452 -1.17 -10.63 5.64
CA LEU A 452 -0.17 -11.69 5.81
C LEU A 452 0.38 -11.73 7.25
N PHE A 453 0.73 -10.57 7.80
CA PHE A 453 1.27 -10.47 9.16
C PHE A 453 0.20 -10.74 10.22
N VAL A 454 -1.01 -10.25 10.02
CA VAL A 454 -2.16 -10.52 10.91
C VAL A 454 -2.56 -11.98 10.84
N GLY A 455 -2.59 -12.57 9.65
CA GLY A 455 -2.90 -13.99 9.43
C GLY A 455 -1.89 -14.96 10.05
N SER A 456 -0.71 -14.48 10.47
CA SER A 456 0.27 -15.29 11.21
C SER A 456 -0.25 -15.80 12.56
N GLY A 457 -1.29 -15.19 13.12
CA GLY A 457 -1.83 -15.50 14.44
C GLY A 457 -1.00 -14.97 15.62
N TYR A 458 0.16 -14.35 15.37
CA TYR A 458 1.02 -13.78 16.43
C TYR A 458 0.61 -12.37 16.87
N LEU A 459 -0.18 -11.66 16.05
CA LEU A 459 -0.64 -10.30 16.33
C LEU A 459 -2.08 -10.34 16.85
N ALA A 460 -2.30 -10.03 18.11
CA ALA A 460 -3.64 -9.84 18.63
C ALA A 460 -4.27 -8.57 18.03
N GLN A 461 -5.54 -8.65 17.66
CA GLN A 461 -6.22 -7.55 16.98
C GLN A 461 -6.22 -6.25 17.81
N GLY A 462 -6.43 -6.35 19.13
CA GLY A 462 -6.41 -5.18 20.02
C GLY A 462 -5.04 -4.52 20.11
N ASP A 463 -3.96 -5.31 20.13
CA ASP A 463 -2.60 -4.80 20.14
C ASP A 463 -2.27 -4.10 18.83
N LEU A 464 -2.73 -4.65 17.70
CA LEU A 464 -2.50 -4.06 16.40
C LEU A 464 -3.13 -2.67 16.28
N TYR A 465 -4.38 -2.46 16.73
CA TYR A 465 -4.99 -1.14 16.76
C TYR A 465 -4.21 -0.16 17.64
N LYS A 466 -3.80 -0.60 18.83
CA LYS A 466 -3.02 0.23 19.75
C LYS A 466 -1.66 0.61 19.18
N TRP A 467 -0.90 -0.37 18.69
CA TRP A 467 0.45 -0.13 18.18
C TRP A 467 0.42 0.62 16.85
N GLY A 468 -0.54 0.31 15.99
CA GLY A 468 -0.75 1.02 14.72
C GLY A 468 -1.14 2.48 14.92
N ALA A 469 -2.00 2.77 15.90
CA ALA A 469 -2.34 4.15 16.26
C ALA A 469 -1.10 4.91 16.79
N ILE A 470 -0.31 4.30 17.69
CA ILE A 470 0.92 4.90 18.21
C ILE A 470 1.93 5.14 17.09
N HIS A 471 2.12 4.15 16.19
CA HIS A 471 2.98 4.29 15.02
C HIS A 471 2.53 5.47 14.14
N THR A 472 1.25 5.52 13.78
CA THR A 472 0.70 6.57 12.91
C THR A 472 0.82 7.95 13.55
N VAL A 473 0.48 8.09 14.84
CA VAL A 473 0.63 9.38 15.56
C VAL A 473 2.09 9.81 15.65
N ALA A 474 3.00 8.89 15.97
CA ALA A 474 4.44 9.20 16.00
C ALA A 474 4.96 9.64 14.62
N CYS A 475 4.54 8.98 13.55
CA CYS A 475 4.86 9.40 12.18
C CYS A 475 4.29 10.80 11.88
N ILE A 476 3.01 11.07 12.20
CA ILE A 476 2.42 12.41 12.04
C ILE A 476 3.29 13.46 12.74
N LEU A 477 3.67 13.22 13.99
CA LEU A 477 4.49 14.16 14.75
C LEU A 477 5.86 14.40 14.11
N ILE A 478 6.55 13.34 13.68
CA ILE A 478 7.86 13.47 13.01
C ILE A 478 7.71 14.23 11.67
N TYR A 479 6.70 13.88 10.86
CA TYR A 479 6.48 14.57 9.59
C TYR A 479 6.02 16.02 9.76
N LEU A 480 5.27 16.35 10.82
CA LEU A 480 4.93 17.74 11.13
C LEU A 480 6.11 18.52 11.70
N LEU A 481 6.82 17.99 12.69
CA LEU A 481 7.85 18.75 13.41
C LEU A 481 9.19 18.82 12.67
N ILE A 482 9.54 17.78 11.94
CA ILE A 482 10.81 17.69 11.19
C ILE A 482 10.57 17.74 9.69
N GLY A 483 9.54 17.05 9.21
CA GLY A 483 9.22 17.00 7.78
C GLY A 483 8.75 18.36 7.25
N THR A 484 7.92 19.11 7.99
CA THR A 484 7.46 20.43 7.55
C THR A 484 8.61 21.42 7.34
N PRO A 485 9.52 21.66 8.31
CA PRO A 485 10.69 22.51 8.07
C PRO A 485 11.55 22.04 6.90
N TRP A 486 11.76 20.72 6.78
CA TRP A 486 12.51 20.14 5.67
C TRP A 486 11.85 20.42 4.32
N LEU A 487 10.55 20.16 4.22
CA LEU A 487 9.78 20.41 2.98
C LEU A 487 9.78 21.88 2.58
N LEU A 488 9.69 22.80 3.53
CA LEU A 488 9.78 24.24 3.25
C LEU A 488 11.14 24.65 2.66
N LEU A 489 12.19 23.87 2.91
CA LEU A 489 13.53 24.10 2.33
C LEU A 489 13.67 23.50 0.94
N VAL A 490 13.10 22.31 0.69
CA VAL A 490 13.41 21.50 -0.52
C VAL A 490 12.26 21.40 -1.51
N ALA A 491 11.01 21.60 -1.12
CA ALA A 491 9.81 21.50 -1.95
C ALA A 491 9.33 22.91 -2.35
N ARG A 492 10.12 23.60 -3.18
CA ARG A 492 9.81 24.91 -3.70
C ARG A 492 9.23 24.85 -5.10
#